data_a7fae44a5b367e3fbc931b66f21167d9
#
_entry.id   a7fae44a5b367e3fbc931b66f21167d9
#
_cell.length_a   1.000
_cell.length_b   1.000
_cell.length_c   1.000
_cell.angle_alpha   90.00
_cell.angle_beta   90.00
_cell.angle_gamma   90.00
#
_symmetry.space_group_name_H-M   'P 1'
#
loop_
_entity.id
_entity.type
_entity.pdbx_description
1 polymer ?
#
loop_
_entity_poly.entity_id
_entity_poly.type
_entity_poly.pdbx_seq_one_letter_code
_entity_poly.pdbx_strand_id
1 'polypeptide(L)'
;MATSTTPKYTVPGISTHDGGRIIDVLGKRLHALNDLSLTLKHIHWNVVGPHFIAVHEMLDPQVDRVREMADDAAERISALGGVPHGTPGALVAERTWDDYSIGRADAIAHLGALDLVYTGVVEDHRAAVSEVGKIDPVTEDLLIEQLRSLEQFQWFVRAHLESSGGSLSQGDAHTEQDAARSAAR
;
A
#
# COMPACT_ATOMS: atom_id res chain seq x y z
N MET A 1 18.38 9.08 8.08
CA MET A 1 18.99 7.79 7.66
C MET A 1 18.74 6.79 8.78
N ALA A 2 17.78 5.88 8.58
CA ALA A 2 17.66 4.75 9.49
C ALA A 2 18.93 3.92 9.36
N THR A 3 19.66 3.76 10.45
CA THR A 3 20.78 2.84 10.50
C THR A 3 20.20 1.43 10.43
N SER A 4 20.38 0.74 9.31
CA SER A 4 20.13 -0.71 9.22
C SER A 4 20.96 -1.38 10.33
N THR A 5 20.29 -1.70 11.41
CA THR A 5 20.92 -2.41 12.53
C THR A 5 20.75 -3.91 12.29
N THR A 6 21.83 -4.55 11.85
CA THR A 6 21.87 -6.01 11.79
C THR A 6 21.36 -6.58 13.11
N PRO A 7 20.30 -7.40 13.11
CA PRO A 7 19.74 -7.91 14.36
C PRO A 7 20.74 -8.81 15.07
N LYS A 8 20.68 -8.88 16.40
CA LYS A 8 21.57 -9.75 17.20
C LYS A 8 21.19 -11.23 17.10
N TYR A 9 19.97 -11.51 16.70
CA TYR A 9 19.44 -12.85 16.45
C TYR A 9 18.38 -12.76 15.34
N THR A 10 18.00 -13.88 14.76
CA THR A 10 16.89 -14.01 13.80
C THR A 10 16.27 -15.40 13.93
N VAL A 11 15.30 -15.73 13.10
CA VAL A 11 14.69 -17.07 13.07
C VAL A 11 15.73 -18.12 12.64
N PRO A 12 15.62 -19.37 13.15
CA PRO A 12 16.51 -20.45 12.72
C PRO A 12 16.52 -20.65 11.20
N GLY A 13 17.71 -20.81 10.62
CA GLY A 13 17.89 -21.03 9.19
C GLY A 13 18.15 -19.78 8.37
N ILE A 14 18.05 -18.60 8.95
CA ILE A 14 18.39 -17.31 8.29
C ILE A 14 19.58 -16.69 8.98
N SER A 15 20.55 -16.15 8.23
CA SER A 15 21.67 -15.41 8.80
C SER A 15 21.19 -14.05 9.34
N THR A 16 21.85 -13.51 10.37
CA THR A 16 21.54 -12.14 10.88
C THR A 16 21.73 -11.07 9.82
N HIS A 17 22.64 -11.24 8.89
CA HIS A 17 22.82 -10.35 7.74
C HIS A 17 21.58 -10.38 6.81
N ASP A 18 21.09 -11.55 6.45
CA ASP A 18 19.89 -11.71 5.61
C ASP A 18 18.63 -11.28 6.34
N GLY A 19 18.53 -11.57 7.65
CA GLY A 19 17.47 -11.06 8.49
C GLY A 19 17.41 -9.53 8.48
N GLY A 20 18.56 -8.84 8.53
CA GLY A 20 18.63 -7.38 8.42
C GLY A 20 18.09 -6.87 7.07
N ARG A 21 18.44 -7.52 5.97
CA ARG A 21 17.91 -7.15 4.63
C ARG A 21 16.40 -7.31 4.54
N ILE A 22 15.86 -8.38 5.07
CA ILE A 22 14.40 -8.61 5.09
C ILE A 22 13.71 -7.55 5.95
N ILE A 23 14.27 -7.20 7.11
CA ILE A 23 13.75 -6.15 8.00
C ILE A 23 13.68 -4.80 7.27
N ASP A 24 14.71 -4.43 6.52
CA ASP A 24 14.74 -3.18 5.75
C ASP A 24 13.63 -3.15 4.66
N VAL A 25 13.39 -4.26 3.98
CA VAL A 25 12.30 -4.38 2.99
C VAL A 25 10.94 -4.28 3.67
N LEU A 26 10.71 -5.02 4.76
CA LEU A 26 9.45 -5.01 5.50
C LEU A 26 9.17 -3.64 6.13
N GLY A 27 10.18 -2.92 6.59
CA GLY A 27 10.04 -1.56 7.13
C GLY A 27 9.43 -0.60 6.10
N LYS A 28 9.87 -0.67 4.86
CA LYS A 28 9.28 0.12 3.76
C LYS A 28 7.83 -0.28 3.47
N ARG A 29 7.51 -1.57 3.53
CA ARG A 29 6.13 -2.05 3.37
C ARG A 29 5.24 -1.61 4.51
N LEU A 30 5.73 -1.67 5.75
CA LEU A 30 5.03 -1.16 6.93
C LEU A 30 4.63 0.32 6.77
N HIS A 31 5.55 1.16 6.29
CA HIS A 31 5.26 2.57 6.05
C HIS A 31 4.24 2.74 4.92
N ALA A 32 4.38 2.03 3.80
CA ALA A 32 3.45 2.12 2.68
C ALA A 32 2.03 1.65 3.05
N LEU A 33 1.90 0.58 3.83
CA LEU A 33 0.60 0.08 4.28
C LEU A 33 -0.06 1.03 5.30
N ASN A 34 0.71 1.60 6.22
CA ASN A 34 0.20 2.61 7.14
C ASN A 34 -0.31 3.85 6.40
N ASP A 35 0.46 4.36 5.44
CA ASP A 35 0.07 5.51 4.61
C ASP A 35 -1.18 5.20 3.76
N LEU A 36 -1.23 4.02 3.13
CA LEU A 36 -2.40 3.56 2.37
C LEU A 36 -3.65 3.51 3.26
N SER A 37 -3.54 2.99 4.48
CA SER A 37 -4.69 2.93 5.40
C SER A 37 -5.25 4.32 5.75
N LEU A 38 -4.37 5.31 5.91
CA LEU A 38 -4.74 6.70 6.14
C LEU A 38 -5.32 7.35 4.89
N THR A 39 -4.74 7.10 3.73
CA THR A 39 -5.25 7.57 2.43
C THR A 39 -6.65 7.05 2.15
N LEU A 40 -6.89 5.76 2.35
CA LEU A 40 -8.22 5.15 2.20
C LEU A 40 -9.26 5.82 3.13
N LYS A 41 -8.90 6.09 4.39
CA LYS A 41 -9.80 6.81 5.32
C LYS A 41 -9.96 8.27 4.95
N HIS A 42 -8.94 8.93 4.42
CA HIS A 42 -9.07 10.28 3.90
C HIS A 42 -10.08 10.34 2.76
N ILE A 43 -10.02 9.41 1.81
CA ILE A 43 -10.99 9.29 0.72
C ILE A 43 -12.39 9.00 1.27
N HIS A 44 -12.52 8.02 2.16
CA HIS A 44 -13.78 7.63 2.79
C HIS A 44 -14.51 8.83 3.44
N TRP A 45 -13.78 9.76 4.06
CA TRP A 45 -14.36 10.95 4.68
C TRP A 45 -14.65 12.09 3.69
N ASN A 46 -13.99 12.13 2.55
CA ASN A 46 -14.03 13.26 1.62
C ASN A 46 -14.78 12.97 0.31
N VAL A 47 -15.17 11.72 0.07
CA VAL A 47 -15.95 11.33 -1.11
C VAL A 47 -17.38 11.89 -1.03
N VAL A 48 -17.89 12.39 -2.16
CA VAL A 48 -19.25 12.92 -2.30
C VAL A 48 -19.86 12.49 -3.65
N GLY A 49 -21.11 12.85 -3.90
CA GLY A 49 -21.78 12.67 -5.19
C GLY A 49 -22.64 11.41 -5.30
N PRO A 50 -23.15 11.08 -6.49
CA PRO A 50 -24.14 10.02 -6.69
C PRO A 50 -23.68 8.62 -6.27
N HIS A 51 -22.38 8.35 -6.35
CA HIS A 51 -21.78 7.05 -6.00
C HIS A 51 -21.18 7.03 -4.59
N PHE A 52 -21.47 8.06 -3.78
CA PHE A 52 -20.90 8.24 -2.44
C PHE A 52 -20.96 6.97 -1.60
N ILE A 53 -22.17 6.43 -1.37
CA ILE A 53 -22.35 5.35 -0.39
C ILE A 53 -21.63 4.06 -0.83
N ALA A 54 -21.63 3.75 -2.11
CA ALA A 54 -20.97 2.56 -2.62
C ALA A 54 -19.46 2.62 -2.42
N VAL A 55 -18.82 3.76 -2.70
CA VAL A 55 -17.37 3.93 -2.52
C VAL A 55 -17.03 4.07 -1.04
N HIS A 56 -17.80 4.81 -0.27
CA HIS A 56 -17.62 4.97 1.16
C HIS A 56 -17.59 3.60 1.89
N GLU A 57 -18.58 2.74 1.63
CA GLU A 57 -18.66 1.41 2.24
C GLU A 57 -17.63 0.42 1.66
N MET A 58 -17.28 0.55 0.37
CA MET A 58 -16.25 -0.30 -0.26
C MET A 58 -14.87 -0.12 0.38
N LEU A 59 -14.56 1.08 0.87
CA LEU A 59 -13.24 1.39 1.42
C LEU A 59 -13.03 0.84 2.84
N ASP A 60 -14.06 0.69 3.67
CA ASP A 60 -13.92 0.24 5.05
C ASP A 60 -13.25 -1.14 5.19
N PRO A 61 -13.71 -2.20 4.49
CA PRO A 61 -13.03 -3.49 4.58
C PRO A 61 -11.60 -3.47 3.99
N GLN A 62 -11.32 -2.55 3.06
CA GLN A 62 -9.96 -2.37 2.56
C GLN A 62 -9.04 -1.75 3.63
N VAL A 63 -9.54 -0.75 4.37
CA VAL A 63 -8.81 -0.15 5.51
C VAL A 63 -8.48 -1.21 6.56
N ASP A 64 -9.47 -2.01 6.94
CA ASP A 64 -9.29 -3.04 7.97
C ASP A 64 -8.24 -4.06 7.53
N ARG A 65 -8.34 -4.56 6.29
CA ARG A 65 -7.36 -5.51 5.75
C ARG A 65 -5.95 -4.92 5.61
N VAL A 66 -5.81 -3.67 5.17
CA VAL A 66 -4.50 -3.00 5.06
C VAL A 66 -3.86 -2.79 6.43
N ARG A 67 -4.65 -2.54 7.48
CA ARG A 67 -4.15 -2.48 8.87
C ARG A 67 -3.66 -3.83 9.37
N GLU A 68 -4.37 -4.92 9.08
CA GLU A 68 -3.90 -6.28 9.37
C GLU A 68 -2.57 -6.57 8.67
N MET A 69 -2.44 -6.20 7.39
CA MET A 69 -1.19 -6.36 6.66
C MET A 69 -0.02 -5.58 7.28
N ALA A 70 -0.29 -4.37 7.79
CA ALA A 70 0.72 -3.57 8.48
C ALA A 70 1.15 -4.23 9.79
N ASP A 71 0.21 -4.82 10.53
CA ASP A 71 0.49 -5.57 11.76
C ASP A 71 1.33 -6.82 11.47
N ASP A 72 0.92 -7.63 10.50
CA ASP A 72 1.66 -8.81 10.03
C ASP A 72 3.12 -8.47 9.65
N ALA A 73 3.32 -7.36 8.93
CA ALA A 73 4.65 -6.90 8.55
C ALA A 73 5.48 -6.48 9.78
N ALA A 74 4.88 -5.78 10.74
CA ALA A 74 5.53 -5.36 11.97
C ALA A 74 5.89 -6.56 12.87
N GLU A 75 4.98 -7.52 13.02
CA GLU A 75 5.24 -8.74 13.76
C GLU A 75 6.33 -9.59 13.10
N ARG A 76 6.37 -9.66 11.76
CA ARG A 76 7.44 -10.36 11.04
C ARG A 76 8.80 -9.69 11.26
N ILE A 77 8.88 -8.35 11.26
CA ILE A 77 10.10 -7.60 11.63
C ILE A 77 10.55 -8.01 13.03
N SER A 78 9.64 -8.05 14.00
CA SER A 78 9.94 -8.45 15.40
C SER A 78 10.43 -9.88 15.50
N ALA A 79 9.79 -10.82 14.79
CA ALA A 79 10.21 -12.24 14.75
C ALA A 79 11.63 -12.41 14.16
N LEU A 80 12.02 -11.56 13.22
CA LEU A 80 13.37 -11.53 12.64
C LEU A 80 14.41 -10.83 13.54
N GLY A 81 14.02 -10.38 14.74
CA GLY A 81 14.90 -9.70 15.69
C GLY A 81 15.08 -8.20 15.44
N GLY A 82 14.25 -7.62 14.57
CA GLY A 82 14.22 -6.18 14.29
C GLY A 82 13.31 -5.40 15.22
N VAL A 83 13.26 -4.09 15.01
CA VAL A 83 12.37 -3.16 15.72
C VAL A 83 11.48 -2.46 14.69
N PRO A 84 10.16 -2.73 14.65
CA PRO A 84 9.27 -2.06 13.72
C PRO A 84 9.06 -0.59 14.12
N HIS A 85 9.23 0.31 13.17
CA HIS A 85 9.06 1.75 13.35
C HIS A 85 7.75 2.22 12.69
N GLY A 86 6.59 1.98 13.34
CA GLY A 86 5.26 2.26 12.80
C GLY A 86 4.65 3.60 13.23
N THR A 87 5.42 4.53 13.81
CA THR A 87 4.91 5.84 14.24
C THR A 87 4.75 6.82 13.08
N PRO A 88 3.82 7.81 13.18
CA PRO A 88 3.63 8.81 12.11
C PRO A 88 4.91 9.57 11.77
N GLY A 89 5.75 9.89 12.76
CA GLY A 89 7.03 10.57 12.54
C GLY A 89 8.01 9.72 11.74
N ALA A 90 8.07 8.40 11.98
CA ALA A 90 8.91 7.49 11.22
C ALA A 90 8.42 7.37 9.77
N LEU A 91 7.11 7.23 9.57
CA LEU A 91 6.50 7.20 8.23
C LEU A 91 6.87 8.44 7.43
N VAL A 92 6.67 9.64 7.97
CA VAL A 92 7.00 10.91 7.28
C VAL A 92 8.49 11.05 7.00
N ALA A 93 9.36 10.53 7.88
CA ALA A 93 10.81 10.61 7.68
C ALA A 93 11.34 9.65 6.61
N GLU A 94 10.68 8.52 6.39
CA GLU A 94 11.19 7.42 5.56
C GLU A 94 10.47 7.28 4.20
N ARG A 95 9.24 7.79 4.07
CA ARG A 95 8.51 7.72 2.81
C ARG A 95 9.18 8.56 1.72
N THR A 96 9.04 8.11 0.47
CA THR A 96 9.59 8.76 -0.73
C THR A 96 8.52 9.31 -1.67
N TRP A 97 7.28 9.37 -1.20
CA TRP A 97 6.09 9.88 -1.90
C TRP A 97 5.44 10.99 -1.08
N ASP A 98 4.64 11.82 -1.75
CA ASP A 98 3.93 12.93 -1.15
C ASP A 98 2.59 12.50 -0.51
N ASP A 99 1.99 13.41 0.25
CA ASP A 99 0.63 13.22 0.76
C ASP A 99 -0.38 13.12 -0.37
N TYR A 100 -1.43 12.32 -0.18
CA TYR A 100 -2.55 12.25 -1.11
C TYR A 100 -3.17 13.63 -1.33
N SER A 101 -3.27 14.06 -2.59
CA SER A 101 -3.47 15.46 -2.96
C SER A 101 -4.92 15.87 -3.19
N ILE A 102 -5.89 14.91 -3.19
CA ILE A 102 -7.30 15.19 -3.46
C ILE A 102 -8.05 15.40 -2.15
N GLY A 103 -8.68 16.57 -2.02
CA GLY A 103 -9.58 16.89 -0.92
C GLY A 103 -11.00 16.38 -1.20
N ARG A 104 -12.03 17.19 -0.84
CA ARG A 104 -13.43 16.84 -1.11
C ARG A 104 -13.72 16.79 -2.61
N ALA A 105 -14.12 15.64 -3.13
CA ALA A 105 -14.34 15.41 -4.56
C ALA A 105 -15.36 14.29 -4.82
N ASP A 106 -15.81 14.19 -6.07
CA ASP A 106 -16.67 13.10 -6.54
C ASP A 106 -15.99 11.73 -6.40
N ALA A 107 -16.81 10.71 -6.19
CA ALA A 107 -16.37 9.34 -6.06
C ALA A 107 -15.44 8.89 -7.20
N ILE A 108 -15.81 9.17 -8.45
CA ILE A 108 -15.01 8.76 -9.61
C ILE A 108 -13.68 9.50 -9.69
N ALA A 109 -13.64 10.78 -9.31
CA ALA A 109 -12.38 11.52 -9.21
C ALA A 109 -11.43 10.90 -8.18
N HIS A 110 -11.95 10.55 -6.98
CA HIS A 110 -11.17 9.85 -5.97
C HIS A 110 -10.67 8.49 -6.46
N LEU A 111 -11.51 7.72 -7.15
CA LEU A 111 -11.11 6.39 -7.65
C LEU A 111 -10.01 6.49 -8.71
N GLY A 112 -10.07 7.51 -9.60
CA GLY A 112 -9.00 7.77 -10.57
C GLY A 112 -7.64 8.02 -9.88
N ALA A 113 -7.62 8.88 -8.87
CA ALA A 113 -6.41 9.14 -8.08
C ALA A 113 -5.98 7.92 -7.25
N LEU A 114 -6.93 7.19 -6.67
CA LEU A 114 -6.65 6.00 -5.87
C LEU A 114 -6.03 4.86 -6.71
N ASP A 115 -6.41 4.72 -7.98
CA ASP A 115 -5.76 3.72 -8.86
C ASP A 115 -4.25 3.98 -9.01
N LEU A 116 -3.81 5.25 -9.09
CA LEU A 116 -2.39 5.58 -9.08
C LEU A 116 -1.71 5.21 -7.76
N VAL A 117 -2.35 5.49 -6.63
CA VAL A 117 -1.83 5.09 -5.31
C VAL A 117 -1.66 3.58 -5.24
N TYR A 118 -2.69 2.82 -5.62
CA TYR A 118 -2.59 1.36 -5.66
C TYR A 118 -1.51 0.86 -6.63
N THR A 119 -1.36 1.51 -7.78
CA THR A 119 -0.32 1.13 -8.75
C THR A 119 1.07 1.20 -8.10
N GLY A 120 1.42 2.32 -7.46
CA GLY A 120 2.69 2.45 -6.77
C GLY A 120 2.88 1.44 -5.63
N VAL A 121 1.85 1.25 -4.80
CA VAL A 121 1.91 0.28 -3.70
C VAL A 121 2.09 -1.15 -4.21
N VAL A 122 1.36 -1.56 -5.25
CA VAL A 122 1.43 -2.90 -5.85
C VAL A 122 2.78 -3.15 -6.52
N GLU A 123 3.30 -2.19 -7.30
CA GLU A 123 4.61 -2.30 -7.95
C GLU A 123 5.72 -2.49 -6.92
N ASP A 124 5.75 -1.67 -5.88
CA ASP A 124 6.70 -1.76 -4.79
C ASP A 124 6.56 -3.07 -3.98
N HIS A 125 5.33 -3.54 -3.79
CA HIS A 125 5.07 -4.81 -3.10
C HIS A 125 5.59 -6.00 -3.93
N ARG A 126 5.39 -5.97 -5.26
CA ARG A 126 5.96 -6.98 -6.19
C ARG A 126 7.49 -7.00 -6.15
N ALA A 127 8.11 -5.82 -6.10
CA ALA A 127 9.56 -5.70 -5.96
C ALA A 127 10.03 -6.32 -4.62
N ALA A 128 9.31 -6.06 -3.53
CA ALA A 128 9.60 -6.63 -2.22
C ALA A 128 9.49 -8.16 -2.22
N VAL A 129 8.42 -8.74 -2.78
CA VAL A 129 8.27 -10.20 -2.98
C VAL A 129 9.48 -10.78 -3.70
N SER A 130 9.86 -10.19 -4.84
CA SER A 130 11.01 -10.66 -5.63
C SER A 130 12.36 -10.57 -4.89
N GLU A 131 12.51 -9.59 -4.00
CA GLU A 131 13.73 -9.42 -3.21
C GLU A 131 13.82 -10.44 -2.08
N VAL A 132 12.75 -10.54 -1.26
CA VAL A 132 12.76 -11.43 -0.08
C VAL A 132 12.68 -12.91 -0.46
N GLY A 133 12.03 -13.27 -1.56
CA GLY A 133 11.88 -14.66 -2.03
C GLY A 133 13.21 -15.35 -2.32
N LYS A 134 14.26 -14.60 -2.56
CA LYS A 134 15.63 -15.13 -2.72
C LYS A 134 16.27 -15.52 -1.39
N ILE A 135 15.68 -15.12 -0.27
CA ILE A 135 16.26 -15.22 1.08
C ILE A 135 15.37 -16.05 1.99
N ASP A 136 14.08 -15.76 2.04
CA ASP A 136 13.13 -16.30 3.00
C ASP A 136 11.75 -16.56 2.38
N PRO A 137 11.42 -17.83 2.06
CA PRO A 137 10.13 -18.19 1.50
C PRO A 137 8.94 -17.87 2.42
N VAL A 138 9.15 -17.80 3.74
CA VAL A 138 8.07 -17.50 4.70
C VAL A 138 7.67 -16.03 4.62
N THR A 139 8.65 -15.12 4.53
CA THR A 139 8.37 -13.70 4.30
C THR A 139 7.84 -13.45 2.89
N GLU A 140 8.32 -14.21 1.88
CA GLU A 140 7.77 -14.16 0.53
C GLU A 140 6.28 -14.51 0.51
N ASP A 141 5.87 -15.60 1.16
CA ASP A 141 4.48 -16.04 1.22
C ASP A 141 3.58 -15.00 1.89
N LEU A 142 4.02 -14.41 3.00
CA LEU A 142 3.33 -13.31 3.67
C LEU A 142 3.07 -12.14 2.71
N LEU A 143 4.10 -11.70 1.99
CA LEU A 143 3.96 -10.60 1.03
C LEU A 143 3.11 -10.98 -0.20
N ILE A 144 3.16 -12.23 -0.66
CA ILE A 144 2.29 -12.73 -1.75
C ILE A 144 0.81 -12.70 -1.32
N GLU A 145 0.51 -13.09 -0.09
CA GLU A 145 -0.86 -13.05 0.43
C GLU A 145 -1.39 -11.61 0.47
N GLN A 146 -0.58 -10.68 0.98
CA GLN A 146 -0.90 -9.25 0.99
C GLN A 146 -1.11 -8.71 -0.44
N LEU A 147 -0.21 -9.04 -1.35
CA LEU A 147 -0.27 -8.59 -2.74
C LEU A 147 -1.55 -9.04 -3.45
N ARG A 148 -2.01 -10.27 -3.25
CA ARG A 148 -3.29 -10.75 -3.79
C ARG A 148 -4.47 -9.88 -3.37
N SER A 149 -4.50 -9.44 -2.12
CA SER A 149 -5.55 -8.56 -1.60
C SER A 149 -5.43 -7.15 -2.18
N LEU A 150 -4.22 -6.59 -2.26
CA LEU A 150 -3.98 -5.26 -2.84
C LEU A 150 -4.40 -5.19 -4.33
N GLU A 151 -4.07 -6.21 -5.11
CA GLU A 151 -4.47 -6.32 -6.52
C GLU A 151 -5.99 -6.48 -6.68
N GLN A 152 -6.64 -7.22 -5.78
CA GLN A 152 -8.09 -7.33 -5.77
C GLN A 152 -8.76 -5.99 -5.46
N PHE A 153 -8.22 -5.21 -4.51
CA PHE A 153 -8.74 -3.89 -4.18
C PHE A 153 -8.55 -2.92 -5.34
N GLN A 154 -7.39 -2.96 -5.99
CA GLN A 154 -7.16 -2.17 -7.20
C GLN A 154 -8.12 -2.57 -8.33
N TRP A 155 -8.40 -3.85 -8.50
CA TRP A 155 -9.42 -4.28 -9.46
C TRP A 155 -10.80 -3.71 -9.15
N PHE A 156 -11.22 -3.66 -7.88
CA PHE A 156 -12.50 -3.01 -7.52
C PHE A 156 -12.53 -1.53 -7.92
N VAL A 157 -11.43 -0.81 -7.71
CA VAL A 157 -11.29 0.58 -8.15
C VAL A 157 -11.41 0.68 -9.67
N ARG A 158 -10.65 -0.12 -10.41
CA ARG A 158 -10.61 -0.13 -11.87
C ARG A 158 -11.95 -0.51 -12.51
N ALA A 159 -12.70 -1.40 -11.88
CA ALA A 159 -14.04 -1.78 -12.36
C ALA A 159 -15.03 -0.60 -12.39
N HIS A 160 -14.82 0.45 -11.58
CA HIS A 160 -15.61 1.69 -11.65
C HIS A 160 -15.11 2.65 -12.74
N LEU A 161 -13.88 2.53 -13.17
CA LEU A 161 -13.22 3.42 -14.13
C LEU A 161 -13.23 2.86 -15.55
N GLU A 162 -13.51 1.57 -15.70
CA GLU A 162 -13.46 0.86 -16.96
C GLU A 162 -14.67 1.21 -17.82
N SER A 163 -14.41 1.63 -19.08
CA SER A 163 -15.43 1.76 -20.10
C SER A 163 -15.81 0.38 -20.69
N SER A 164 -16.95 0.30 -21.38
CA SER A 164 -17.36 -0.93 -22.06
C SER A 164 -16.37 -1.43 -23.14
N GLY A 165 -15.41 -0.62 -23.52
CA GLY A 165 -14.31 -0.98 -24.42
C GLY A 165 -13.03 -1.45 -23.72
N GLY A 166 -13.02 -1.57 -22.39
CA GLY A 166 -11.86 -2.02 -21.60
C GLY A 166 -10.81 -0.93 -21.31
N SER A 167 -11.09 0.33 -21.67
CA SER A 167 -10.20 1.45 -21.35
C SER A 167 -10.53 2.02 -19.97
N LEU A 168 -9.49 2.40 -19.21
CA LEU A 168 -9.67 3.08 -17.94
C LEU A 168 -9.82 4.60 -18.15
N SER A 169 -10.77 5.23 -17.47
CA SER A 169 -11.12 6.64 -17.70
C SER A 169 -10.02 7.62 -17.29
N GLN A 170 -9.14 7.27 -16.35
CA GLN A 170 -7.97 8.09 -15.98
C GLN A 170 -6.84 8.05 -17.04
N GLY A 171 -6.86 7.11 -18.01
CA GLY A 171 -5.86 6.99 -19.08
C GLY A 171 -4.43 6.86 -18.56
N ASP A 172 -3.49 7.55 -19.24
CA ASP A 172 -2.06 7.56 -18.89
C ASP A 172 -1.70 8.70 -17.92
N ALA A 173 -2.57 9.02 -16.96
CA ALA A 173 -2.30 10.07 -15.99
C ALA A 173 -1.12 9.71 -15.07
N HIS A 174 -0.23 10.70 -14.83
CA HIS A 174 0.95 10.52 -13.99
C HIS A 174 0.85 11.22 -12.63
N THR A 175 -0.18 12.03 -12.40
CA THR A 175 -0.46 12.68 -11.11
C THR A 175 -1.88 12.38 -10.66
N GLU A 176 -2.09 12.35 -9.34
CA GLU A 176 -3.43 12.14 -8.76
C GLU A 176 -4.43 13.19 -9.26
N GLN A 177 -4.00 14.45 -9.39
CA GLN A 177 -4.82 15.55 -9.89
C GLN A 177 -5.25 15.32 -11.35
N ASP A 178 -4.35 14.83 -12.20
CA ASP A 178 -4.67 14.52 -13.59
C ASP A 178 -5.56 13.29 -13.71
N ALA A 179 -5.28 12.24 -12.93
CA ALA A 179 -6.10 11.04 -12.86
C ALA A 179 -7.53 11.36 -12.39
N ALA A 180 -7.68 12.15 -11.33
CA ALA A 180 -8.98 12.59 -10.83
C ALA A 180 -9.77 13.38 -11.86
N ARG A 181 -9.11 14.32 -12.56
CA ARG A 181 -9.75 15.13 -13.61
C ARG A 181 -10.14 14.32 -14.85
N SER A 182 -9.31 13.37 -15.25
CA SER A 182 -9.57 12.52 -16.41
C SER A 182 -10.71 11.55 -16.14
N ALA A 183 -10.74 10.93 -14.95
CA ALA A 183 -11.79 10.02 -14.55
C ALA A 183 -13.17 10.67 -14.41
N ALA A 184 -13.23 11.93 -14.01
CA ALA A 184 -14.47 12.69 -13.77
C ALA A 184 -15.10 13.31 -15.04
N ARG A 185 -14.51 13.13 -16.21
CA ARG A 185 -15.05 13.61 -17.52
C ARG A 185 -16.03 12.63 -18.12
#